data_f6484a74cc868d90bf18eed70546b779
#
_entry.id   f6484a74cc868d90bf18eed70546b779
#
_cell.length_a   1.000
_cell.length_b   1.000
_cell.length_c   1.000
_cell.angle_alpha   90.00
_cell.angle_beta   90.00
_cell.angle_gamma   90.00
#
_symmetry.space_group_name_H-M   'P 1'
#
loop_
_entity.id
_entity.type
_entity.pdbx_description
1 polymer ?
#
loop_
_entity_poly.entity_id
_entity_poly.type
_entity_poly.pdbx_seq_one_letter_code
_entity_poly.pdbx_strand_id
1 'polypeptide(L)'
;IENCGNPGRGGHPAAVRAGEAVFRCREQAGKLFSLPPERVVFTSNCTHGLNIAINTLVKPGCRVVISGFEHNAVTRPLYALKAQITIAGRKLFDPEDTLEEFEAALRRGQDAAVFTHVSNVFGYILPVEKMATLCRQYQVPFIIDAAQSAGSMEINMEALGADFIAMPGHKGLLGPQGTGLLLCGREPAPLLFGGTGSVS
;
A
#
# COMPACT_ATOMS: atom_id res chain seq x y z
N ILE A 1 25.11 16.92 2.36
CA ILE A 1 26.35 16.11 2.32
C ILE A 1 26.91 15.92 3.74
N GLU A 2 26.77 16.87 4.65
CA GLU A 2 27.29 16.79 6.03
C GLU A 2 26.72 15.65 6.90
N ASN A 3 25.59 15.06 6.50
CA ASN A 3 24.90 13.96 7.19
C ASN A 3 24.90 12.66 6.38
N CYS A 4 25.75 12.51 5.37
CA CYS A 4 25.83 11.29 4.56
C CYS A 4 26.62 10.21 5.31
N GLY A 5 25.91 9.23 5.84
CA GLY A 5 26.44 8.01 6.42
C GLY A 5 25.56 6.83 6.00
N ASN A 6 26.10 5.61 6.05
CA ASN A 6 25.30 4.41 5.81
C ASN A 6 24.52 4.06 7.11
N PRO A 7 23.18 4.28 7.14
CA PRO A 7 22.40 3.96 8.33
C PRO A 7 22.47 2.45 8.64
N GLY A 8 22.73 2.13 9.90
CA GLY A 8 22.74 0.72 10.38
C GLY A 8 24.04 -0.05 10.16
N ARG A 9 25.10 0.54 9.57
CA ARG A 9 26.36 -0.18 9.28
C ARG A 9 27.63 0.40 9.95
N GLY A 10 27.50 1.23 10.94
CA GLY A 10 28.66 1.76 11.65
C GLY A 10 28.28 2.53 12.89
N GLY A 11 29.14 2.47 13.92
CA GLY A 11 28.99 3.23 15.17
C GLY A 11 29.55 4.64 15.08
N HIS A 12 30.03 5.10 13.91
CA HIS A 12 30.59 6.44 13.78
C HIS A 12 29.47 7.52 13.67
N PRO A 13 29.75 8.76 14.10
CA PRO A 13 28.72 9.80 14.25
C PRO A 13 27.87 10.06 12.99
N ALA A 14 28.44 9.96 11.79
CA ALA A 14 27.71 10.17 10.54
C ALA A 14 26.68 9.05 10.27
N ALA A 15 27.04 7.79 10.55
CA ALA A 15 26.11 6.66 10.40
C ALA A 15 24.95 6.72 11.42
N VAL A 16 25.27 7.14 12.66
CA VAL A 16 24.26 7.32 13.72
C VAL A 16 23.27 8.42 13.31
N ARG A 17 23.75 9.60 12.90
CA ARG A 17 22.88 10.69 12.44
C ARG A 17 22.01 10.29 11.24
N ALA A 18 22.56 9.54 10.30
CA ALA A 18 21.79 9.02 9.16
C ALA A 18 20.67 8.06 9.61
N GLY A 19 20.98 7.15 10.55
CA GLY A 19 20.00 6.25 11.15
C GLY A 19 18.88 7.00 11.88
N GLU A 20 19.24 8.00 12.69
CA GLU A 20 18.27 8.87 13.38
C GLU A 20 17.38 9.64 12.41
N ALA A 21 17.92 10.14 11.29
CA ALA A 21 17.13 10.85 10.29
C ALA A 21 16.09 9.92 9.63
N VAL A 22 16.50 8.70 9.30
CA VAL A 22 15.60 7.66 8.76
C VAL A 22 14.50 7.30 9.77
N PHE A 23 14.87 7.09 11.03
CA PHE A 23 13.92 6.74 12.07
C PHE A 23 12.92 7.87 12.34
N ARG A 24 13.38 9.12 12.46
CA ARG A 24 12.51 10.29 12.60
C ARG A 24 11.52 10.43 11.44
N CYS A 25 11.93 10.11 10.21
CA CYS A 25 11.02 10.12 9.06
C CYS A 25 9.92 9.07 9.22
N ARG A 26 10.25 7.86 9.71
CA ARG A 26 9.25 6.83 10.04
C ARG A 26 8.29 7.27 11.13
N GLU A 27 8.81 7.91 12.19
CA GLU A 27 7.96 8.44 13.27
C GLU A 27 6.96 9.49 12.76
N GLN A 28 7.40 10.40 11.87
CA GLN A 28 6.49 11.40 11.28
C GLN A 28 5.44 10.74 10.38
N ALA A 29 5.84 9.78 9.56
CA ALA A 29 4.90 9.01 8.75
C ALA A 29 3.93 8.20 9.64
N GLY A 30 4.43 7.59 10.70
CA GLY A 30 3.60 6.87 11.68
C GLY A 30 2.55 7.76 12.33
N LYS A 31 2.93 8.98 12.74
CA LYS A 31 2.01 9.99 13.27
C LYS A 31 0.98 10.44 12.24
N LEU A 32 1.42 10.70 11.00
CA LEU A 32 0.54 11.18 9.92
C LEU A 32 -0.53 10.16 9.54
N PHE A 33 -0.20 8.87 9.56
CA PHE A 33 -1.05 7.80 9.09
C PHE A 33 -1.59 6.87 10.20
N SER A 34 -1.38 7.21 11.47
CA SER A 34 -1.86 6.48 12.66
C SER A 34 -1.40 5.02 12.68
N LEU A 35 -0.07 4.81 12.69
CA LEU A 35 0.53 3.47 12.87
C LEU A 35 1.91 3.57 13.54
N PRO A 36 2.41 2.48 14.15
CA PRO A 36 3.76 2.43 14.72
C PRO A 36 4.83 2.62 13.64
N PRO A 37 5.93 3.35 13.92
CA PRO A 37 6.99 3.63 12.94
C PRO A 37 7.66 2.37 12.37
N GLU A 38 7.68 1.27 13.11
CA GLU A 38 8.21 -0.03 12.66
C GLU A 38 7.40 -0.64 11.52
N ARG A 39 6.15 -0.22 11.38
CA ARG A 39 5.23 -0.64 10.30
C ARG A 39 5.26 0.25 9.07
N VAL A 40 6.17 1.22 9.03
CA VAL A 40 6.42 2.08 7.87
C VAL A 40 7.61 1.55 7.09
N VAL A 41 7.39 1.08 5.88
CA VAL A 41 8.44 0.61 4.97
C VAL A 41 8.70 1.66 3.90
N PHE A 42 9.97 2.08 3.75
CA PHE A 42 10.38 2.95 2.65
C PHE A 42 10.47 2.17 1.34
N THR A 43 9.93 2.75 0.29
CA THR A 43 9.98 2.20 -1.07
C THR A 43 10.50 3.26 -2.04
N SER A 44 10.90 2.86 -3.23
CA SER A 44 11.34 3.81 -4.26
C SER A 44 10.18 4.55 -4.94
N ASN A 45 8.96 4.03 -4.83
CA ASN A 45 7.72 4.62 -5.36
C ASN A 45 6.52 3.76 -4.94
N CYS A 46 5.29 4.20 -5.28
CA CYS A 46 4.07 3.45 -5.01
C CYS A 46 4.06 2.07 -5.70
N THR A 47 4.53 1.98 -6.94
CA THR A 47 4.59 0.71 -7.69
C THR A 47 5.43 -0.34 -6.95
N HIS A 48 6.56 0.06 -6.36
CA HIS A 48 7.38 -0.83 -5.55
C HIS A 48 6.61 -1.31 -4.30
N GLY A 49 5.94 -0.41 -3.58
CA GLY A 49 5.10 -0.76 -2.42
C GLY A 49 3.96 -1.71 -2.79
N LEU A 50 3.25 -1.43 -3.89
CA LEU A 50 2.17 -2.30 -4.40
C LEU A 50 2.69 -3.69 -4.78
N ASN A 51 3.88 -3.79 -5.41
CA ASN A 51 4.47 -5.10 -5.71
C ASN A 51 4.80 -5.88 -4.44
N ILE A 52 5.34 -5.24 -3.40
CA ILE A 52 5.58 -5.91 -2.11
C ILE A 52 4.26 -6.42 -1.53
N ALA A 53 3.23 -5.56 -1.43
CA ALA A 53 1.93 -5.91 -0.88
C ALA A 53 1.24 -7.04 -1.65
N ILE A 54 1.17 -6.91 -2.98
CA ILE A 54 0.53 -7.90 -3.86
C ILE A 54 1.26 -9.25 -3.77
N ASN A 55 2.60 -9.29 -3.87
CA ASN A 55 3.35 -10.54 -3.77
C ASN A 55 3.30 -11.18 -2.36
N THR A 56 3.01 -10.38 -1.32
CA THR A 56 2.77 -10.90 0.03
C THR A 56 1.45 -11.69 0.08
N LEU A 57 0.37 -11.13 -0.45
CA LEU A 57 -0.98 -11.67 -0.28
C LEU A 57 -1.42 -12.57 -1.43
N VAL A 58 -0.98 -12.31 -2.65
CA VAL A 58 -1.47 -12.98 -3.85
C VAL A 58 -0.46 -14.01 -4.34
N LYS A 59 -0.93 -15.25 -4.49
CA LYS A 59 -0.17 -16.36 -5.11
C LYS A 59 -0.79 -16.70 -6.47
N PRO A 60 -0.07 -17.43 -7.34
CA PRO A 60 -0.63 -17.86 -8.63
C PRO A 60 -1.99 -18.57 -8.46
N GLY A 61 -2.99 -18.11 -9.22
CA GLY A 61 -4.34 -18.66 -9.18
C GLY A 61 -5.27 -18.09 -8.10
N CYS A 62 -4.79 -17.24 -7.18
CA CYS A 62 -5.65 -16.54 -6.23
C CYS A 62 -6.74 -15.72 -6.93
N ARG A 63 -7.92 -15.69 -6.32
CA ARG A 63 -9.04 -14.84 -6.74
C ARG A 63 -8.89 -13.47 -6.11
N VAL A 64 -8.82 -12.44 -6.94
CA VAL A 64 -8.58 -11.06 -6.48
C VAL A 64 -9.65 -10.14 -7.05
N VAL A 65 -10.31 -9.39 -6.18
CA VAL A 65 -11.23 -8.34 -6.60
C VAL A 65 -10.51 -7.00 -6.67
N ILE A 66 -10.71 -6.28 -7.78
CA ILE A 66 -10.16 -4.94 -8.04
C ILE A 66 -11.25 -4.01 -8.55
N SER A 67 -11.00 -2.69 -8.55
CA SER A 67 -11.90 -1.74 -9.24
C SER A 67 -11.70 -1.74 -10.75
N GLY A 68 -12.65 -1.16 -11.48
CA GLY A 68 -12.50 -0.84 -12.91
C GLY A 68 -11.55 0.35 -13.18
N PHE A 69 -10.99 0.98 -12.13
CA PHE A 69 -10.24 2.24 -12.21
C PHE A 69 -8.77 2.08 -11.80
N GLU A 70 -8.28 0.84 -11.69
CA GLU A 70 -6.94 0.57 -11.19
C GLU A 70 -5.83 1.06 -12.11
N HIS A 71 -4.76 1.56 -11.48
CA HIS A 71 -3.53 1.87 -12.19
C HIS A 71 -2.78 0.58 -12.61
N ASN A 72 -1.96 0.67 -13.67
CA ASN A 72 -1.11 -0.43 -14.14
C ASN A 72 -0.19 -1.03 -13.06
N ALA A 73 0.13 -0.27 -12.01
CA ALA A 73 0.91 -0.74 -10.87
C ALA A 73 0.19 -1.84 -10.06
N VAL A 74 -1.14 -1.93 -10.18
CA VAL A 74 -1.97 -3.00 -9.60
C VAL A 74 -2.22 -4.11 -10.62
N THR A 75 -2.69 -3.77 -11.81
CA THR A 75 -3.13 -4.77 -12.79
C THR A 75 -1.98 -5.64 -13.32
N ARG A 76 -0.83 -5.03 -13.64
CA ARG A 76 0.31 -5.77 -14.21
C ARG A 76 0.89 -6.85 -13.28
N PRO A 77 1.15 -6.59 -11.98
CA PRO A 77 1.57 -7.64 -11.06
C PRO A 77 0.55 -8.77 -10.92
N LEU A 78 -0.75 -8.44 -10.86
CA LEU A 78 -1.81 -9.46 -10.78
C LEU A 78 -1.85 -10.35 -12.01
N TYR A 79 -1.72 -9.78 -13.22
CA TYR A 79 -1.59 -10.58 -14.45
C TYR A 79 -0.33 -11.43 -14.47
N ALA A 80 0.82 -10.89 -14.04
CA ALA A 80 2.07 -11.65 -13.95
C ALA A 80 1.96 -12.85 -13.00
N LEU A 81 1.22 -12.70 -11.90
CA LEU A 81 0.91 -13.78 -10.95
C LEU A 81 -0.21 -14.72 -11.44
N LYS A 82 -0.79 -14.49 -12.63
CA LYS A 82 -1.94 -15.27 -13.15
C LYS A 82 -3.10 -15.31 -12.14
N ALA A 83 -3.36 -14.22 -11.45
CA ALA A 83 -4.49 -14.10 -10.55
C ALA A 83 -5.82 -14.14 -11.34
N GLN A 84 -6.85 -14.71 -10.73
CA GLN A 84 -8.21 -14.70 -11.25
C GLN A 84 -8.88 -13.40 -10.83
N ILE A 85 -8.96 -12.44 -11.76
CA ILE A 85 -9.40 -11.09 -11.46
C ILE A 85 -10.92 -10.96 -11.59
N THR A 86 -11.57 -10.49 -10.53
CA THR A 86 -12.94 -10.00 -10.52
C THR A 86 -12.91 -8.48 -10.50
N ILE A 87 -13.64 -7.81 -11.38
CA ILE A 87 -13.77 -6.35 -11.39
C ILE A 87 -15.10 -5.97 -10.74
N ALA A 88 -15.04 -5.07 -9.74
CA ALA A 88 -16.18 -4.49 -9.06
C ALA A 88 -16.14 -2.96 -9.17
N GLY A 89 -17.27 -2.34 -9.50
CA GLY A 89 -17.35 -0.89 -9.72
C GLY A 89 -16.76 -0.48 -11.06
N ARG A 90 -17.62 -0.41 -12.07
CA ARG A 90 -17.28 0.08 -13.41
C ARG A 90 -17.94 1.41 -13.72
N LYS A 91 -18.94 1.81 -12.94
CA LYS A 91 -19.63 3.09 -13.10
C LYS A 91 -18.88 4.20 -12.39
N LEU A 92 -18.62 5.27 -13.11
CA LEU A 92 -17.99 6.47 -12.56
C LEU A 92 -18.96 7.18 -11.63
N PHE A 93 -18.44 7.63 -10.48
CA PHE A 93 -19.16 8.44 -9.49
C PHE A 93 -20.43 7.77 -8.94
N ASP A 94 -20.46 6.45 -8.91
CA ASP A 94 -21.53 5.64 -8.33
C ASP A 94 -20.96 4.72 -7.23
N PRO A 95 -20.80 5.24 -6.01
CA PRO A 95 -20.22 4.49 -4.91
C PRO A 95 -21.14 3.36 -4.41
N GLU A 96 -22.45 3.49 -4.57
CA GLU A 96 -23.41 2.46 -4.20
C GLU A 96 -23.25 1.24 -5.09
N ASP A 97 -23.24 1.40 -6.42
CA ASP A 97 -22.99 0.34 -7.39
C ASP A 97 -21.64 -0.33 -7.15
N THR A 98 -20.60 0.47 -6.85
CA THR A 98 -19.27 -0.06 -6.52
C THR A 98 -19.32 -0.96 -5.28
N LEU A 99 -20.01 -0.55 -4.22
CA LEU A 99 -20.12 -1.33 -2.98
C LEU A 99 -20.97 -2.60 -3.17
N GLU A 100 -22.04 -2.53 -3.92
CA GLU A 100 -22.90 -3.69 -4.22
C GLU A 100 -22.13 -4.75 -5.02
N GLU A 101 -21.44 -4.34 -6.10
CA GLU A 101 -20.61 -5.27 -6.90
C GLU A 101 -19.43 -5.82 -6.08
N PHE A 102 -18.83 -5.00 -5.21
CA PHE A 102 -17.75 -5.41 -4.35
C PHE A 102 -18.20 -6.46 -3.34
N GLU A 103 -19.28 -6.18 -2.60
CA GLU A 103 -19.82 -7.15 -1.64
C GLU A 103 -20.25 -8.46 -2.33
N ALA A 104 -20.88 -8.37 -3.49
CA ALA A 104 -21.24 -9.56 -4.29
C ALA A 104 -19.99 -10.37 -4.71
N ALA A 105 -18.86 -9.71 -4.99
CA ALA A 105 -17.58 -10.39 -5.25
C ALA A 105 -17.06 -11.09 -3.99
N LEU A 106 -17.06 -10.41 -2.83
CA LEU A 106 -16.61 -10.98 -1.56
C LEU A 106 -17.43 -12.21 -1.17
N ARG A 107 -18.76 -12.19 -1.34
CA ARG A 107 -19.66 -13.34 -1.10
C ARG A 107 -19.31 -14.58 -1.94
N ARG A 108 -18.77 -14.38 -3.14
CA ARG A 108 -18.29 -15.49 -4.00
C ARG A 108 -16.94 -16.04 -3.56
N GLY A 109 -16.33 -15.43 -2.56
CA GLY A 109 -15.02 -15.75 -2.02
C GLY A 109 -13.90 -15.14 -2.86
N GLN A 110 -13.12 -14.28 -2.22
CA GLN A 110 -11.91 -13.68 -2.76
C GLN A 110 -10.75 -13.93 -1.80
N ASP A 111 -9.56 -14.08 -2.34
CA ASP A 111 -8.35 -14.31 -1.54
C ASP A 111 -7.67 -12.98 -1.17
N ALA A 112 -7.94 -11.91 -1.95
CA ALA A 112 -7.50 -10.54 -1.65
C ALA A 112 -8.38 -9.51 -2.39
N ALA A 113 -8.38 -8.27 -1.88
CA ALA A 113 -8.96 -7.10 -2.52
C ALA A 113 -7.86 -6.04 -2.71
N VAL A 114 -7.80 -5.41 -3.90
CA VAL A 114 -6.84 -4.33 -4.20
C VAL A 114 -7.57 -3.20 -4.88
N PHE A 115 -7.62 -2.02 -4.25
CA PHE A 115 -8.39 -0.90 -4.77
C PHE A 115 -7.61 0.40 -4.71
N THR A 116 -7.68 1.19 -5.80
CA THR A 116 -7.26 2.58 -5.74
C THR A 116 -8.22 3.38 -4.85
N HIS A 117 -7.68 4.29 -4.03
CA HIS A 117 -8.52 5.20 -3.24
C HIS A 117 -9.07 6.32 -4.13
N VAL A 118 -8.25 6.85 -5.04
CA VAL A 118 -8.65 7.89 -5.99
C VAL A 118 -8.09 7.54 -7.35
N SER A 119 -8.98 7.51 -8.36
CA SER A 119 -8.58 7.25 -9.74
C SER A 119 -7.69 8.40 -10.27
N ASN A 120 -6.54 8.05 -10.82
CA ASN A 120 -5.62 9.03 -11.41
C ASN A 120 -6.13 9.64 -12.73
N VAL A 121 -7.12 9.00 -13.37
CA VAL A 121 -7.69 9.47 -14.65
C VAL A 121 -8.92 10.35 -14.41
N PHE A 122 -9.79 9.93 -13.49
CA PHE A 122 -11.10 10.55 -13.33
C PHE A 122 -11.24 11.40 -12.05
N GLY A 123 -10.29 11.29 -11.10
CA GLY A 123 -10.43 11.90 -9.78
C GLY A 123 -11.58 11.30 -8.95
N TYR A 124 -12.12 10.15 -9.38
CA TYR A 124 -13.19 9.46 -8.67
C TYR A 124 -12.63 8.88 -7.36
N ILE A 125 -13.25 9.26 -6.25
CA ILE A 125 -12.92 8.80 -4.90
C ILE A 125 -13.75 7.55 -4.62
N LEU A 126 -13.10 6.41 -4.40
CA LEU A 126 -13.75 5.15 -4.06
C LEU A 126 -14.01 5.09 -2.54
N PRO A 127 -15.11 4.43 -2.12
CA PRO A 127 -15.54 4.40 -0.71
C PRO A 127 -14.74 3.39 0.12
N VAL A 128 -13.41 3.58 0.22
CA VAL A 128 -12.47 2.59 0.80
C VAL A 128 -12.75 2.29 2.28
N GLU A 129 -13.33 3.21 3.05
CA GLU A 129 -13.71 2.99 4.45
C GLU A 129 -14.82 1.93 4.59
N LYS A 130 -15.85 2.03 3.73
CA LYS A 130 -16.93 1.04 3.67
C LYS A 130 -16.41 -0.30 3.14
N MET A 131 -15.54 -0.25 2.13
CA MET A 131 -14.90 -1.44 1.56
C MET A 131 -14.01 -2.15 2.59
N ALA A 132 -13.23 -1.41 3.37
CA ALA A 132 -12.43 -1.95 4.47
C ALA A 132 -13.30 -2.65 5.53
N THR A 133 -14.47 -2.08 5.82
CA THR A 133 -15.45 -2.72 6.73
C THR A 133 -15.96 -4.04 6.17
N LEU A 134 -16.31 -4.09 4.88
CA LEU A 134 -16.72 -5.33 4.20
C LEU A 134 -15.56 -6.35 4.17
N CYS A 135 -14.34 -5.92 3.87
CA CYS A 135 -13.18 -6.81 3.88
C CYS A 135 -12.98 -7.48 5.25
N ARG A 136 -13.12 -6.72 6.36
CA ARG A 136 -13.08 -7.29 7.72
C ARG A 136 -14.20 -8.29 7.97
N GLN A 137 -15.43 -7.97 7.54
CA GLN A 137 -16.59 -8.84 7.71
C GLN A 137 -16.41 -10.17 6.97
N TYR A 138 -15.87 -10.14 5.76
CA TYR A 138 -15.63 -11.33 4.93
C TYR A 138 -14.25 -11.95 5.13
N GLN A 139 -13.41 -11.39 6.01
CA GLN A 139 -12.05 -11.83 6.31
C GLN A 139 -11.14 -11.87 5.06
N VAL A 140 -11.34 -10.93 4.14
CA VAL A 140 -10.54 -10.78 2.92
C VAL A 140 -9.47 -9.72 3.14
N PRO A 141 -8.18 -10.03 2.91
CA PRO A 141 -7.10 -9.05 3.00
C PRO A 141 -7.28 -7.88 2.02
N PHE A 142 -6.96 -6.67 2.47
CA PHE A 142 -7.19 -5.45 1.71
C PHE A 142 -5.93 -4.63 1.48
N ILE A 143 -5.64 -4.33 0.22
CA ILE A 143 -4.56 -3.42 -0.22
C ILE A 143 -5.20 -2.15 -0.79
N ILE A 144 -4.71 -0.98 -0.37
CA ILE A 144 -5.15 0.31 -0.89
C ILE A 144 -4.00 0.98 -1.65
N ASP A 145 -4.25 1.33 -2.91
CA ASP A 145 -3.40 2.27 -3.67
C ASP A 145 -3.80 3.71 -3.33
N ALA A 146 -3.02 4.35 -2.49
CA ALA A 146 -3.23 5.73 -2.05
C ALA A 146 -2.37 6.74 -2.84
N ALA A 147 -1.99 6.39 -4.09
CA ALA A 147 -1.10 7.23 -4.88
C ALA A 147 -1.62 8.64 -5.14
N GLN A 148 -2.91 8.85 -5.19
CA GLN A 148 -3.52 10.16 -5.43
C GLN A 148 -4.09 10.81 -4.16
N SER A 149 -4.36 10.03 -3.12
CA SER A 149 -5.00 10.51 -1.89
C SER A 149 -4.01 10.87 -0.78
N ALA A 150 -2.89 10.16 -0.67
CA ALA A 150 -1.91 10.40 0.39
C ALA A 150 -1.36 11.83 0.35
N GLY A 151 -1.47 12.53 1.48
CA GLY A 151 -1.07 13.94 1.62
C GLY A 151 -2.13 14.95 1.18
N SER A 152 -3.20 14.52 0.48
CA SER A 152 -4.31 15.38 0.05
C SER A 152 -5.62 15.06 0.78
N MET A 153 -5.75 13.86 1.30
CA MET A 153 -6.88 13.37 2.07
C MET A 153 -6.38 12.73 3.36
N GLU A 154 -7.22 12.71 4.37
CA GLU A 154 -6.92 11.98 5.59
C GLU A 154 -6.88 10.47 5.33
N ILE A 155 -5.82 9.81 5.79
CA ILE A 155 -5.67 8.37 5.76
C ILE A 155 -5.27 7.92 7.16
N ASN A 156 -6.15 7.17 7.80
CA ASN A 156 -5.92 6.60 9.12
C ASN A 156 -5.83 5.08 8.99
N MET A 157 -4.61 4.56 9.13
CA MET A 157 -4.33 3.12 8.96
C MET A 157 -5.06 2.26 10.00
N GLU A 158 -5.15 2.73 11.25
CA GLU A 158 -5.82 2.02 12.33
C GLU A 158 -7.34 1.94 12.07
N ALA A 159 -7.96 3.05 11.68
CA ALA A 159 -9.40 3.10 11.39
C ALA A 159 -9.76 2.27 10.15
N LEU A 160 -8.96 2.34 9.09
CA LEU A 160 -9.16 1.55 7.89
C LEU A 160 -8.93 0.04 8.15
N GLY A 161 -7.93 -0.30 8.96
CA GLY A 161 -7.58 -1.70 9.21
C GLY A 161 -7.20 -2.46 7.94
N ALA A 162 -6.65 -1.76 6.95
CA ALA A 162 -6.13 -2.37 5.74
C ALA A 162 -4.87 -3.17 6.04
N ASP A 163 -4.59 -4.20 5.23
CA ASP A 163 -3.35 -4.96 5.36
C ASP A 163 -2.15 -4.17 4.84
N PHE A 164 -2.34 -3.43 3.76
CA PHE A 164 -1.31 -2.57 3.19
C PHE A 164 -1.91 -1.31 2.55
N ILE A 165 -1.20 -0.19 2.70
CA ILE A 165 -1.49 1.05 1.96
C ILE A 165 -0.19 1.53 1.32
N ALA A 166 -0.16 1.66 -0.01
CA ALA A 166 1.01 2.10 -0.75
C ALA A 166 0.84 3.52 -1.30
N MET A 167 1.91 4.30 -1.28
CA MET A 167 1.90 5.69 -1.76
C MET A 167 3.27 6.14 -2.25
N PRO A 168 3.34 7.09 -3.23
CA PRO A 168 4.58 7.73 -3.63
C PRO A 168 4.90 8.92 -2.75
N GLY A 169 6.18 9.26 -2.58
CA GLY A 169 6.59 10.45 -1.85
C GLY A 169 6.41 11.75 -2.64
N HIS A 170 6.52 11.69 -3.97
CA HIS A 170 6.59 12.87 -4.86
C HIS A 170 5.24 13.44 -5.33
N LYS A 171 4.11 12.94 -4.82
CA LYS A 171 2.77 13.49 -5.09
C LYS A 171 2.29 14.34 -3.90
N GLY A 172 1.13 14.06 -3.33
CA GLY A 172 0.55 14.83 -2.25
C GLY A 172 1.42 14.93 -0.99
N LEU A 173 2.36 14.01 -0.77
CA LEU A 173 3.34 14.11 0.32
C LEU A 173 4.46 15.14 0.07
N LEU A 174 4.55 15.73 -1.12
CA LEU A 174 5.49 16.78 -1.50
C LEU A 174 6.98 16.42 -1.30
N GLY A 175 7.29 15.15 -1.29
CA GLY A 175 8.64 14.62 -1.15
C GLY A 175 9.37 14.49 -2.49
N PRO A 176 10.63 14.04 -2.48
CA PRO A 176 11.42 13.87 -3.70
C PRO A 176 10.94 12.67 -4.54
N GLN A 177 11.22 12.73 -5.84
CA GLN A 177 11.09 11.55 -6.71
C GLN A 177 12.03 10.44 -6.25
N GLY A 178 11.68 9.18 -6.55
CA GLY A 178 12.45 8.01 -6.10
C GLY A 178 12.16 7.62 -4.66
N THR A 179 11.11 8.17 -4.05
CA THR A 179 10.65 7.82 -2.70
C THR A 179 9.19 7.40 -2.67
N GLY A 180 8.84 6.56 -1.71
CA GLY A 180 7.48 6.13 -1.42
C GLY A 180 7.41 5.46 -0.06
N LEU A 181 6.20 5.18 0.37
CA LEU A 181 5.90 4.48 1.62
C LEU A 181 4.97 3.29 1.34
N LEU A 182 5.18 2.23 2.10
CA LEU A 182 4.23 1.15 2.30
C LEU A 182 3.90 1.09 3.80
N LEU A 183 2.66 1.33 4.13
CA LEU A 183 2.11 1.16 5.47
C LEU A 183 1.66 -0.28 5.63
N CYS A 184 2.09 -0.94 6.71
CA CYS A 184 1.94 -2.38 6.89
C CYS A 184 1.04 -2.69 8.09
N GLY A 185 -0.19 -3.15 7.85
CA GLY A 185 -1.07 -3.73 8.86
C GLY A 185 -0.62 -5.12 9.29
N ARG A 186 0.11 -5.81 8.41
CA ARG A 186 0.77 -7.10 8.67
C ARG A 186 2.20 -7.10 8.15
N GLU A 187 2.98 -8.12 8.52
CA GLU A 187 4.34 -8.32 8.04
C GLU A 187 4.38 -8.52 6.52
N PRO A 188 5.14 -7.71 5.78
CA PRO A 188 5.30 -7.90 4.34
C PRO A 188 6.31 -9.02 4.04
N ALA A 189 6.02 -9.84 3.03
CA ALA A 189 7.00 -10.78 2.50
C ALA A 189 8.09 -10.03 1.71
N PRO A 190 9.35 -10.47 1.76
CA PRO A 190 10.41 -9.87 0.96
C PRO A 190 10.13 -10.04 -0.52
N LEU A 191 10.25 -8.95 -1.29
CA LEU A 191 10.18 -8.98 -2.75
C LEU A 191 11.52 -9.39 -3.36
N LEU A 192 12.62 -9.00 -2.71
CA LEU A 192 14.00 -9.33 -3.10
C LEU A 192 14.66 -10.08 -1.94
N PHE A 193 15.39 -11.14 -2.29
CA PHE A 193 16.12 -11.94 -1.32
C PHE A 193 17.59 -11.60 -1.36
N GLY A 194 18.22 -11.52 -0.20
CA GLY A 194 19.63 -11.19 -0.03
C GLY A 194 19.81 -10.10 1.02
N GLY A 195 21.04 -9.72 1.20
CA GLY A 195 21.42 -8.71 2.19
C GLY A 195 22.69 -9.13 2.93
N THR A 196 23.13 -8.27 3.82
CA THR A 196 24.33 -8.49 4.62
C THR A 196 23.97 -8.59 6.10
N GLY A 197 22.82 -9.13 6.42
CA GLY A 197 22.42 -9.42 7.79
C GLY A 197 23.34 -10.48 8.40
N SER A 198 23.82 -10.26 9.60
CA SER A 198 24.36 -11.30 10.44
C SER A 198 23.17 -12.02 11.05
N VAL A 199 22.97 -13.26 10.69
CA VAL A 199 21.94 -14.17 11.19
C VAL A 199 20.50 -13.80 10.79
N SER A 200 19.94 -14.58 9.93
CA SER A 200 18.51 -14.80 9.81
C SER A 200 18.11 -15.95 10.71
#